data_39fb8482015da64617257f1cc413da7f
#
_entry.id   39fb8482015da64617257f1cc413da7f
#
_cell.length_a   1.000
_cell.length_b   1.000
_cell.length_c   1.000
_cell.angle_alpha   90.00
_cell.angle_beta   90.00
_cell.angle_gamma   90.00
#
_symmetry.space_group_name_H-M   'P 1'
#
loop_
_entity.id
_entity.type
_entity.pdbx_description
1 polymer ?
#
loop_
_entity_poly.entity_id
_entity_poly.type
_entity_poly.pdbx_seq_one_letter_code
_entity_poly.pdbx_strand_id
1 'polypeptide(L)'
;MRRIGIIGVLVLGLTGCTSPEKMEFVETGGEEIETSEWIGTLVEDVPKGTESLSDAVVHQITLQYKDGSERRLATKDVIYEAKVGDIGLIAIGHPNQMPSFGVYHYSRDGEWIMRGMKHFGIVGVSEKTQHGLALPQDSMYIIDSEIDDSERPVKLWTLYDETQLVTILMTDAFSVGDGEPINQNADGAERYRLNQPSGNGLYYISQDKLILVTGNVSEEELLTLVDSLPDPSSESFPFHNSK
;
A
#
# COMPACT_ATOMS: atom_id res chain seq x y z
N MET A 1 -32.57 22.69 -5.25
CA MET A 1 -32.00 22.16 -4.01
C MET A 1 -30.48 22.30 -4.06
N ARG A 2 -29.89 23.12 -3.22
CA ARG A 2 -28.43 23.37 -3.21
C ARG A 2 -27.75 22.26 -2.42
N ARG A 3 -26.87 21.50 -3.06
CA ARG A 3 -26.02 20.49 -2.40
C ARG A 3 -24.80 21.20 -1.85
N ILE A 4 -24.55 21.03 -0.56
CA ILE A 4 -23.34 21.51 0.14
C ILE A 4 -22.35 20.36 0.11
N GLY A 5 -21.27 20.51 -0.65
CA GLY A 5 -20.13 19.58 -0.60
C GLY A 5 -19.34 19.82 0.70
N ILE A 6 -19.17 18.79 1.49
CA ILE A 6 -18.33 18.82 2.69
C ILE A 6 -16.93 18.37 2.27
N ILE A 7 -15.97 19.27 2.36
CA ILE A 7 -14.55 18.98 2.17
C ILE A 7 -14.00 18.50 3.52
N GLY A 8 -13.68 17.22 3.59
CA GLY A 8 -13.02 16.64 4.76
C GLY A 8 -11.54 17.04 4.79
N VAL A 9 -11.12 17.73 5.83
CA VAL A 9 -9.71 18.07 6.07
C VAL A 9 -9.13 17.02 7.03
N LEU A 10 -8.08 16.35 6.57
CA LEU A 10 -7.28 15.45 7.41
C LEU A 10 -6.46 16.29 8.40
N VAL A 11 -6.74 16.22 9.68
CA VAL A 11 -5.90 16.81 10.72
C VAL A 11 -5.11 15.69 11.39
N LEU A 12 -3.84 15.58 11.05
CA LEU A 12 -2.88 14.76 11.78
C LEU A 12 -2.39 15.55 12.98
N GLY A 13 -2.94 15.26 14.15
CA GLY A 13 -2.43 15.78 15.43
C GLY A 13 -1.52 14.76 16.11
N LEU A 14 -0.21 14.93 15.99
CA LEU A 14 0.77 14.21 16.79
C LEU A 14 0.98 14.98 18.10
N THR A 15 0.32 14.58 19.16
CA THR A 15 0.74 14.97 20.53
C THR A 15 0.48 13.82 21.49
N GLY A 16 1.54 13.45 22.18
CA GLY A 16 1.79 12.46 23.20
C GLY A 16 0.64 11.86 24.02
N CYS A 17 0.82 10.56 24.23
CA CYS A 17 0.27 9.73 25.32
C CYS A 17 -1.07 10.16 25.91
N THR A 18 -2.17 9.87 25.22
CA THR A 18 -3.51 9.74 25.83
C THR A 18 -4.41 9.00 24.85
N SER A 19 -5.11 7.97 25.33
CA SER A 19 -6.26 7.23 24.77
C SER A 19 -6.36 7.06 23.23
N PRO A 20 -6.79 5.90 22.72
CA PRO A 20 -6.88 5.64 21.28
C PRO A 20 -7.74 6.70 20.59
N GLU A 21 -7.12 7.58 19.81
CA GLU A 21 -7.85 8.52 18.97
C GLU A 21 -8.47 7.74 17.81
N LYS A 22 -9.79 7.86 17.69
CA LYS A 22 -10.52 7.39 16.52
C LYS A 22 -10.11 8.22 15.32
N MET A 23 -9.40 7.62 14.37
CA MET A 23 -9.24 8.22 13.06
C MET A 23 -10.47 7.90 12.20
N GLU A 24 -11.31 8.89 12.00
CA GLU A 24 -12.45 8.82 11.09
C GLU A 24 -12.01 9.24 9.69
N PHE A 25 -12.06 8.32 8.72
CA PHE A 25 -11.95 8.65 7.32
C PHE A 25 -13.33 8.78 6.71
N VAL A 26 -13.65 9.96 6.20
CA VAL A 26 -14.87 10.19 5.44
C VAL A 26 -14.50 10.27 3.96
N GLU A 27 -15.01 9.35 3.18
CA GLU A 27 -14.87 9.37 1.73
C GLU A 27 -15.73 10.48 1.12
N THR A 28 -15.17 11.30 0.27
CA THR A 28 -15.88 12.36 -0.46
C THR A 28 -16.26 11.91 -1.86
N GLY A 29 -17.52 11.61 -2.05
CA GLY A 29 -18.27 11.95 -3.24
C GLY A 29 -18.18 11.06 -4.47
N GLY A 30 -19.02 10.05 -4.53
CA GLY A 30 -19.54 9.44 -5.74
C GLY A 30 -21.01 9.09 -5.52
N GLU A 31 -21.80 8.98 -6.57
CA GLU A 31 -23.26 8.78 -6.52
C GLU A 31 -23.68 7.54 -5.71
N GLU A 32 -24.85 7.64 -5.08
CA GLU A 32 -25.45 6.64 -4.18
C GLU A 32 -25.50 5.24 -4.80
N ILE A 33 -24.77 4.31 -4.21
CA ILE A 33 -24.97 2.88 -4.37
C ILE A 33 -25.31 2.33 -2.97
N GLU A 34 -26.53 1.81 -2.85
CA GLU A 34 -27.02 1.12 -1.62
C GLU A 34 -26.29 -0.21 -1.45
N THR A 35 -25.18 -0.18 -0.75
CA THR A 35 -24.54 -1.36 -0.17
C THR A 35 -24.05 -0.96 1.20
N SER A 36 -23.74 -1.91 2.07
CA SER A 36 -23.16 -1.64 3.39
C SER A 36 -21.85 -0.87 3.23
N GLU A 37 -21.97 0.45 3.06
CA GLU A 37 -20.86 1.34 2.75
C GLU A 37 -19.89 1.33 3.93
N TRP A 38 -18.63 1.04 3.64
CA TRP A 38 -17.55 1.31 4.54
C TRP A 38 -17.44 2.83 4.76
N ILE A 39 -17.47 3.26 6.03
CA ILE A 39 -17.45 4.69 6.39
C ILE A 39 -16.20 5.09 7.16
N GLY A 40 -15.43 4.14 7.65
CA GLY A 40 -14.25 4.45 8.42
C GLY A 40 -13.48 3.23 8.89
N THR A 41 -12.31 3.50 9.45
CA THR A 41 -11.43 2.51 10.03
C THR A 41 -11.09 2.93 11.46
N LEU A 42 -11.38 2.05 12.40
CA LEU A 42 -10.90 2.20 13.78
C LEU A 42 -9.51 1.57 13.84
N VAL A 43 -8.55 2.34 14.34
CA VAL A 43 -7.16 1.89 14.53
C VAL A 43 -6.90 1.75 16.02
N GLU A 44 -6.51 0.55 16.45
CA GLU A 44 -6.14 0.23 17.82
C GLU A 44 -4.61 0.03 17.92
N ASP A 45 -4.06 0.03 19.11
CA ASP A 45 -2.65 -0.28 19.34
C ASP A 45 -2.36 -1.75 18.99
N VAL A 46 -1.20 -2.00 18.38
CA VAL A 46 -0.73 -3.36 18.15
C VAL A 46 -0.36 -4.01 19.49
N PRO A 47 -0.84 -5.25 19.77
CA PRO A 47 -0.44 -5.95 20.98
C PRO A 47 1.06 -6.13 21.08
N LYS A 48 1.62 -5.94 22.28
CA LYS A 48 3.05 -6.14 22.52
C LYS A 48 3.49 -7.55 22.15
N GLY A 49 4.63 -7.64 21.47
CA GLY A 49 5.21 -8.91 21.05
C GLY A 49 4.61 -9.47 19.77
N THR A 50 3.81 -8.70 19.03
CA THR A 50 3.33 -9.10 17.70
C THR A 50 4.53 -9.15 16.73
N GLU A 51 4.83 -10.34 16.22
CA GLU A 51 6.00 -10.54 15.36
C GLU A 51 5.67 -10.43 13.87
N SER A 52 4.47 -10.91 13.46
CA SER A 52 4.05 -10.87 12.06
C SER A 52 3.33 -9.57 11.73
N LEU A 53 3.49 -9.09 10.51
CA LEU A 53 2.83 -7.88 10.02
C LEU A 53 1.33 -8.13 9.82
N SER A 54 0.96 -9.31 9.33
CA SER A 54 -0.46 -9.70 9.19
C SER A 54 -1.17 -9.77 10.53
N ASP A 55 -0.53 -10.27 11.60
CA ASP A 55 -1.12 -10.22 12.94
C ASP A 55 -1.26 -8.78 13.43
N ALA A 56 -0.27 -7.92 13.18
CA ALA A 56 -0.34 -6.51 13.56
C ALA A 56 -1.58 -5.85 12.93
N VAL A 57 -1.76 -5.95 11.62
CA VAL A 57 -2.89 -5.32 10.93
C VAL A 57 -4.25 -5.90 11.33
N VAL A 58 -4.33 -7.22 11.50
CA VAL A 58 -5.58 -7.89 11.90
C VAL A 58 -6.03 -7.48 13.31
N HIS A 59 -5.09 -7.27 14.23
CA HIS A 59 -5.40 -6.79 15.57
C HIS A 59 -5.71 -5.30 15.62
N GLN A 60 -5.06 -4.51 14.78
CA GLN A 60 -5.12 -3.06 14.84
C GLN A 60 -6.32 -2.48 14.10
N ILE A 61 -6.78 -3.14 13.03
CA ILE A 61 -7.76 -2.56 12.11
C ILE A 61 -9.15 -3.17 12.30
N THR A 62 -10.13 -2.29 12.54
CA THR A 62 -11.55 -2.61 12.53
C THR A 62 -12.26 -1.71 11.52
N LEU A 63 -12.94 -2.30 10.54
CA LEU A 63 -13.72 -1.58 9.54
C LEU A 63 -15.09 -1.22 10.11
N GLN A 64 -15.52 0.02 9.89
CA GLN A 64 -16.83 0.51 10.30
C GLN A 64 -17.72 0.75 9.08
N TYR A 65 -18.99 0.36 9.18
CA TYR A 65 -19.96 0.45 8.10
C TYR A 65 -21.12 1.39 8.45
N LYS A 66 -21.78 1.93 7.43
CA LYS A 66 -22.87 2.91 7.54
C LYS A 66 -24.07 2.39 8.33
N ASP A 67 -24.31 1.09 8.33
CA ASP A 67 -25.36 0.43 9.12
C ASP A 67 -25.02 0.30 10.61
N GLY A 68 -23.85 0.80 11.02
CA GLY A 68 -23.34 0.71 12.38
C GLY A 68 -22.66 -0.61 12.72
N SER A 69 -22.55 -1.53 11.77
CA SER A 69 -21.80 -2.76 11.96
C SER A 69 -20.28 -2.50 11.95
N GLU A 70 -19.55 -3.34 12.66
CA GLU A 70 -18.08 -3.32 12.72
C GLU A 70 -17.54 -4.70 12.32
N ARG A 71 -16.41 -4.71 11.63
CA ARG A 71 -15.74 -5.94 11.25
C ARG A 71 -14.23 -5.84 11.48
N ARG A 72 -13.70 -6.71 12.30
CA ARG A 72 -12.25 -6.92 12.40
C ARG A 72 -11.75 -7.64 11.14
N LEU A 73 -10.57 -7.25 10.70
CA LEU A 73 -9.87 -7.96 9.64
C LEU A 73 -9.50 -9.37 10.09
N ALA A 74 -9.32 -10.25 9.14
CA ALA A 74 -8.83 -11.60 9.34
C ALA A 74 -7.66 -11.88 8.38
N THR A 75 -6.79 -12.81 8.71
CA THR A 75 -5.63 -13.16 7.87
C THR A 75 -6.02 -13.52 6.42
N LYS A 76 -7.22 -14.07 6.22
CA LYS A 76 -7.75 -14.37 4.88
C LYS A 76 -8.05 -13.13 4.03
N ASP A 77 -8.16 -11.96 4.66
CA ASP A 77 -8.40 -10.68 3.98
C ASP A 77 -7.09 -10.07 3.47
N VAL A 78 -5.93 -10.63 3.87
CA VAL A 78 -4.61 -10.21 3.39
C VAL A 78 -4.43 -10.64 1.94
N ILE A 79 -4.20 -9.65 1.07
CA ILE A 79 -3.93 -9.86 -0.37
C ILE A 79 -2.45 -10.18 -0.56
N TYR A 80 -1.58 -9.37 0.02
CA TYR A 80 -0.15 -9.61 0.08
C TYR A 80 0.46 -9.00 1.34
N GLU A 81 1.60 -9.53 1.74
CA GLU A 81 2.44 -9.02 2.82
C GLU A 81 3.89 -9.01 2.34
N ALA A 82 4.59 -7.89 2.46
CA ALA A 82 6.01 -7.78 2.15
C ALA A 82 6.76 -7.15 3.31
N LYS A 83 7.93 -7.73 3.61
CA LYS A 83 8.82 -7.23 4.66
C LYS A 83 10.23 -7.13 4.12
N VAL A 84 10.85 -5.95 4.27
CA VAL A 84 12.23 -5.68 3.90
C VAL A 84 12.91 -4.93 5.06
N GLY A 85 13.78 -5.62 5.79
CA GLY A 85 14.40 -5.07 7.00
C GLY A 85 13.35 -4.66 8.03
N ASP A 86 13.30 -3.38 8.31
CA ASP A 86 12.37 -2.75 9.25
C ASP A 86 11.13 -2.15 8.58
N ILE A 87 10.98 -2.28 7.27
CA ILE A 87 9.80 -1.83 6.51
C ILE A 87 8.84 -3.00 6.31
N GLY A 88 7.56 -2.74 6.55
CA GLY A 88 6.45 -3.65 6.24
C GLY A 88 5.42 -2.98 5.34
N LEU A 89 4.97 -3.70 4.34
CA LEU A 89 3.90 -3.30 3.43
C LEU A 89 2.88 -4.42 3.33
N ILE A 90 1.63 -4.12 3.63
CA ILE A 90 0.56 -5.11 3.61
C ILE A 90 -0.68 -4.56 2.92
N ALA A 91 -1.30 -5.35 2.07
CA ALA A 91 -2.55 -5.01 1.43
C ALA A 91 -3.68 -5.93 1.89
N ILE A 92 -4.82 -5.32 2.13
CA ILE A 92 -6.04 -5.97 2.61
C ILE A 92 -7.16 -5.75 1.60
N GLY A 93 -7.87 -6.82 1.26
CA GLY A 93 -9.12 -6.75 0.53
C GLY A 93 -10.28 -6.47 1.48
N HIS A 94 -11.10 -5.50 1.15
CA HIS A 94 -12.32 -5.25 1.91
C HIS A 94 -13.43 -6.17 1.41
N PRO A 95 -14.13 -6.85 2.30
CA PRO A 95 -15.13 -7.86 1.94
C PRO A 95 -16.49 -7.24 1.57
N ASN A 96 -16.51 -6.31 0.67
CA ASN A 96 -17.71 -5.66 0.17
C ASN A 96 -18.07 -6.15 -1.23
N GLN A 97 -19.29 -5.82 -1.68
CA GLN A 97 -19.75 -6.16 -3.03
C GLN A 97 -18.98 -5.41 -4.13
N MET A 98 -18.25 -4.37 -3.76
CA MET A 98 -17.32 -3.67 -4.64
C MET A 98 -15.89 -3.93 -4.22
N PRO A 99 -15.00 -4.22 -5.19
CA PRO A 99 -13.58 -4.34 -4.90
C PRO A 99 -13.06 -3.04 -4.30
N SER A 100 -12.64 -3.11 -3.06
CA SER A 100 -11.95 -2.03 -2.37
C SER A 100 -10.76 -2.61 -1.59
N PHE A 101 -9.73 -1.81 -1.45
CA PHE A 101 -8.46 -2.25 -0.88
C PHE A 101 -7.94 -1.24 0.13
N GLY A 102 -7.23 -1.74 1.13
CA GLY A 102 -6.39 -0.93 1.99
C GLY A 102 -4.93 -1.34 1.83
N VAL A 103 -4.03 -0.38 1.65
CA VAL A 103 -2.57 -0.59 1.71
C VAL A 103 -2.04 0.12 2.93
N TYR A 104 -1.31 -0.61 3.75
CA TYR A 104 -0.79 -0.16 5.03
C TYR A 104 0.73 -0.27 5.02
N HIS A 105 1.38 0.82 5.41
CA HIS A 105 2.83 0.90 5.60
C HIS A 105 3.15 0.88 7.08
N TYR A 106 4.10 0.02 7.46
CA TYR A 106 4.62 -0.13 8.81
C TYR A 106 6.13 0.06 8.85
N SER A 107 6.63 0.53 9.97
CA SER A 107 8.04 0.39 10.33
C SER A 107 8.19 -0.42 11.61
N ARG A 108 9.37 -0.99 11.84
CA ARG A 108 9.67 -1.81 13.02
C ARG A 108 10.78 -1.18 13.84
N ASP A 109 10.44 -0.84 15.08
CA ASP A 109 11.40 -0.46 16.13
C ASP A 109 11.10 -1.33 17.36
N GLY A 110 11.52 -2.63 17.27
CA GLY A 110 11.11 -3.65 18.21
C GLY A 110 9.68 -4.15 18.02
N GLU A 111 8.73 -3.26 17.77
CA GLU A 111 7.32 -3.53 17.50
C GLU A 111 6.91 -2.94 16.14
N TRP A 112 5.85 -3.50 15.52
CA TRP A 112 5.29 -2.93 14.30
C TRP A 112 4.49 -1.67 14.59
N ILE A 113 4.87 -0.56 13.95
CA ILE A 113 4.21 0.74 14.06
C ILE A 113 3.65 1.12 12.70
N MET A 114 2.34 1.38 12.62
CA MET A 114 1.73 1.89 11.40
C MET A 114 2.20 3.33 11.16
N ARG A 115 2.75 3.58 9.98
CA ARG A 115 3.22 4.90 9.53
C ARG A 115 2.27 5.55 8.55
N GLY A 116 1.47 4.76 7.87
CA GLY A 116 0.48 5.28 6.94
C GLY A 116 -0.46 4.20 6.43
N MET A 117 -1.60 4.65 5.93
CA MET A 117 -2.56 3.79 5.26
C MET A 117 -3.22 4.55 4.12
N LYS A 118 -3.62 3.81 3.09
CA LYS A 118 -4.41 4.30 1.96
C LYS A 118 -5.51 3.31 1.65
N HIS A 119 -6.71 3.82 1.45
CA HIS A 119 -7.87 3.04 1.04
C HIS A 119 -8.32 3.50 -0.33
N PHE A 120 -8.68 2.57 -1.18
CA PHE A 120 -9.17 2.84 -2.52
C PHE A 120 -10.29 1.89 -2.89
N GLY A 121 -11.21 2.40 -3.72
CA GLY A 121 -12.24 1.61 -4.40
C GLY A 121 -12.15 1.79 -5.91
N ILE A 122 -12.66 0.84 -6.65
CA ILE A 122 -12.66 0.88 -8.13
C ILE A 122 -13.66 1.90 -8.67
N VAL A 123 -14.53 2.44 -7.82
CA VAL A 123 -15.60 3.36 -8.24
C VAL A 123 -15.09 4.79 -8.34
N GLY A 124 -15.25 5.39 -9.52
CA GLY A 124 -15.00 6.82 -9.73
C GLY A 124 -13.58 7.20 -10.17
N VAL A 125 -12.72 6.24 -10.45
CA VAL A 125 -11.39 6.52 -11.03
C VAL A 125 -11.48 6.50 -12.55
N SER A 126 -11.16 7.62 -13.20
CA SER A 126 -11.48 7.85 -14.62
C SER A 126 -10.34 7.55 -15.59
N GLU A 127 -9.12 7.26 -15.18
CA GLU A 127 -8.00 7.14 -16.11
C GLU A 127 -7.17 5.87 -15.90
N LYS A 128 -7.13 5.08 -16.96
CA LYS A 128 -6.22 3.94 -17.13
C LYS A 128 -5.07 4.39 -18.02
N THR A 129 -3.89 4.58 -17.44
CA THR A 129 -2.74 5.04 -18.19
C THR A 129 -1.57 4.09 -17.96
N GLN A 130 -1.01 3.55 -19.06
CA GLN A 130 0.14 2.66 -18.95
C GLN A 130 1.44 3.37 -18.54
N HIS A 131 1.54 4.67 -18.79
CA HIS A 131 2.72 5.51 -18.46
C HIS A 131 4.08 4.86 -18.81
N GLY A 132 4.11 3.99 -19.80
CA GLY A 132 5.32 3.27 -20.23
C GLY A 132 5.71 2.07 -19.35
N LEU A 133 4.90 1.70 -18.36
CA LEU A 133 5.12 0.52 -17.52
C LEU A 133 4.62 -0.75 -18.21
N ALA A 134 5.32 -1.85 -18.02
CA ALA A 134 4.85 -3.18 -18.38
C ALA A 134 3.91 -3.69 -17.26
N LEU A 135 2.65 -3.30 -17.34
CA LEU A 135 1.64 -3.66 -16.35
C LEU A 135 1.21 -5.13 -16.49
N PRO A 136 0.85 -5.81 -15.39
CA PRO A 136 0.30 -7.17 -15.44
C PRO A 136 -0.99 -7.27 -16.28
N GLN A 137 -1.76 -6.19 -16.34
CA GLN A 137 -2.94 -6.05 -17.21
C GLN A 137 -2.79 -4.80 -18.07
N ASP A 138 -3.40 -4.82 -19.25
CA ASP A 138 -3.35 -3.70 -20.23
C ASP A 138 -3.88 -2.38 -19.66
N SER A 139 -4.65 -2.45 -18.58
CA SER A 139 -5.22 -1.27 -17.95
C SER A 139 -5.36 -1.47 -16.44
N MET A 140 -4.56 -0.76 -15.69
CA MET A 140 -4.65 -0.67 -14.23
C MET A 140 -4.85 0.78 -13.81
N TYR A 141 -5.56 0.98 -12.70
CA TYR A 141 -5.61 2.27 -12.04
C TYR A 141 -4.31 2.50 -11.28
N ILE A 142 -3.85 3.74 -11.23
CA ILE A 142 -2.62 4.10 -10.55
C ILE A 142 -2.93 5.20 -9.55
N ILE A 143 -2.55 4.97 -8.30
CA ILE A 143 -2.65 5.95 -7.23
C ILE A 143 -1.26 6.21 -6.67
N ASP A 144 -0.91 7.48 -6.64
CA ASP A 144 0.30 8.01 -6.02
C ASP A 144 0.02 8.46 -4.59
N SER A 145 0.93 8.17 -3.68
CA SER A 145 0.86 8.64 -2.30
C SER A 145 2.25 8.78 -1.68
N GLU A 146 2.39 9.78 -0.85
CA GLU A 146 3.59 10.03 -0.06
C GLU A 146 3.26 9.89 1.42
N ILE A 147 4.11 9.18 2.15
CA ILE A 147 4.02 9.03 3.59
C ILE A 147 5.20 9.81 4.16
N ASP A 148 4.86 10.91 4.82
CA ASP A 148 5.87 11.72 5.53
C ASP A 148 6.23 11.04 6.85
N ASP A 149 7.16 10.09 6.76
CA ASP A 149 7.82 9.54 7.94
C ASP A 149 9.06 10.39 8.21
N SER A 150 9.10 11.04 9.36
CA SER A 150 10.22 11.92 9.74
C SER A 150 11.59 11.22 9.76
N GLU A 151 11.61 9.90 9.90
CA GLU A 151 12.83 9.11 9.88
C GLU A 151 13.22 8.66 8.47
N ARG A 152 12.23 8.32 7.64
CA ARG A 152 12.46 7.78 6.30
C ARG A 152 11.27 8.03 5.41
N PRO A 153 11.31 9.07 4.58
CA PRO A 153 10.21 9.37 3.67
C PRO A 153 9.97 8.21 2.70
N VAL A 154 8.71 7.88 2.51
CA VAL A 154 8.27 6.76 1.66
C VAL A 154 7.33 7.28 0.60
N LYS A 155 7.62 6.95 -0.66
CA LYS A 155 6.69 7.13 -1.78
C LYS A 155 6.09 5.80 -2.15
N LEU A 156 4.78 5.80 -2.39
CA LEU A 156 4.01 4.62 -2.76
C LEU A 156 3.24 4.89 -4.06
N TRP A 157 3.30 3.94 -4.97
CA TRP A 157 2.43 3.89 -6.14
C TRP A 157 1.70 2.56 -6.12
N THR A 158 0.38 2.61 -6.10
CA THR A 158 -0.46 1.43 -6.11
C THR A 158 -1.14 1.32 -7.45
N LEU A 159 -0.88 0.21 -8.13
CA LEU A 159 -1.46 -0.17 -9.40
C LEU A 159 -2.47 -1.27 -9.14
N TYR A 160 -3.70 -1.10 -9.59
CA TYR A 160 -4.75 -2.07 -9.29
C TYR A 160 -5.83 -2.13 -10.37
N ASP A 161 -6.49 -3.27 -10.44
CA ASP A 161 -7.74 -3.49 -11.16
C ASP A 161 -8.74 -4.23 -10.25
N GLU A 162 -9.71 -4.92 -10.82
CA GLU A 162 -10.72 -5.68 -10.07
C GLU A 162 -10.16 -6.90 -9.33
N THR A 163 -9.01 -7.42 -9.73
CA THR A 163 -8.46 -8.71 -9.28
C THR A 163 -7.02 -8.64 -8.81
N GLN A 164 -6.26 -7.69 -9.34
CA GLN A 164 -4.84 -7.56 -9.12
C GLN A 164 -4.50 -6.25 -8.42
N LEU A 165 -3.54 -6.33 -7.55
CA LEU A 165 -3.01 -5.21 -6.81
C LEU A 165 -1.49 -5.33 -6.74
N VAL A 166 -0.78 -4.30 -7.20
CA VAL A 166 0.67 -4.21 -7.10
C VAL A 166 1.03 -2.88 -6.47
N THR A 167 1.95 -2.88 -5.52
CA THR A 167 2.48 -1.64 -4.95
C THR A 167 3.98 -1.54 -5.17
N ILE A 168 4.41 -0.38 -5.62
CA ILE A 168 5.80 0.04 -5.71
C ILE A 168 6.05 0.98 -4.53
N LEU A 169 7.03 0.65 -3.68
CA LEU A 169 7.50 1.52 -2.61
C LEU A 169 8.91 1.98 -2.95
N MET A 170 9.18 3.25 -2.77
CA MET A 170 10.52 3.83 -2.87
C MET A 170 10.86 4.59 -1.59
N THR A 171 12.05 4.36 -1.08
CA THR A 171 12.61 5.07 0.07
C THR A 171 14.13 5.19 -0.06
N ASP A 172 14.79 5.90 0.85
CA ASP A 172 16.24 5.93 0.92
C ASP A 172 16.80 4.55 1.24
N ALA A 173 17.89 4.18 0.60
CA ALA A 173 18.53 2.88 0.79
C ALA A 173 19.07 2.71 2.21
N PHE A 174 18.95 1.50 2.73
CA PHE A 174 19.52 1.07 3.98
C PHE A 174 20.04 -0.37 3.85
N SER A 175 20.79 -0.83 4.85
CA SER A 175 21.30 -2.21 4.83
C SER A 175 20.18 -3.19 5.06
N VAL A 176 19.95 -4.08 4.08
CA VAL A 176 18.95 -5.15 4.12
C VAL A 176 19.67 -6.49 4.12
N GLY A 177 19.29 -7.37 5.06
CA GLY A 177 19.78 -8.75 5.12
C GLY A 177 18.79 -9.80 4.62
N ASP A 178 17.60 -9.37 4.20
CA ASP A 178 16.50 -10.25 3.79
C ASP A 178 16.53 -10.50 2.27
N GLY A 179 15.96 -11.63 1.85
CA GLY A 179 15.74 -11.95 0.45
C GLY A 179 16.77 -12.89 -0.18
N GLU A 180 16.33 -13.56 -1.22
CA GLU A 180 17.15 -14.46 -2.02
C GLU A 180 17.57 -13.75 -3.31
N PRO A 181 18.89 -13.69 -3.64
CA PRO A 181 19.32 -13.08 -4.89
C PRO A 181 18.77 -13.86 -6.09
N ILE A 182 18.22 -13.15 -7.07
CA ILE A 182 17.62 -13.76 -8.25
C ILE A 182 18.58 -13.57 -9.46
N ASN A 183 18.79 -12.33 -9.84
CA ASN A 183 19.62 -11.92 -10.96
C ASN A 183 19.91 -10.42 -10.86
N GLN A 184 20.76 -9.92 -11.75
CA GLN A 184 21.00 -8.48 -11.91
C GLN A 184 20.06 -7.93 -12.97
N ASN A 185 19.61 -6.68 -12.78
CA ASN A 185 18.92 -5.94 -13.83
C ASN A 185 19.91 -5.49 -14.94
N ALA A 186 19.38 -4.82 -15.96
CA ALA A 186 20.19 -4.29 -17.06
C ALA A 186 21.26 -3.30 -16.59
N ASP A 187 21.05 -2.61 -15.48
CA ASP A 187 21.96 -1.63 -14.88
C ASP A 187 22.95 -2.26 -13.89
N GLY A 188 22.89 -3.58 -13.70
CA GLY A 188 23.77 -4.34 -12.82
C GLY A 188 23.35 -4.34 -11.34
N ALA A 189 22.22 -3.76 -10.97
CA ALA A 189 21.71 -3.83 -9.61
C ALA A 189 21.20 -5.25 -9.31
N GLU A 190 21.62 -5.78 -8.16
CA GLU A 190 21.16 -7.08 -7.69
C GLU A 190 19.70 -6.99 -7.27
N ARG A 191 18.92 -8.00 -7.64
CA ARG A 191 17.51 -8.16 -7.28
C ARG A 191 17.36 -9.28 -6.30
N TYR A 192 16.44 -9.09 -5.38
CA TYR A 192 16.18 -10.04 -4.32
C TYR A 192 14.71 -10.38 -4.29
N ARG A 193 14.41 -11.68 -4.23
CA ARG A 193 13.08 -12.22 -3.96
C ARG A 193 12.83 -12.19 -2.47
N LEU A 194 11.64 -11.77 -2.08
CA LEU A 194 11.16 -11.88 -0.71
C LEU A 194 10.44 -13.20 -0.49
N ASN A 195 10.79 -13.89 0.58
CA ASN A 195 10.02 -15.04 1.05
C ASN A 195 8.91 -14.53 1.97
N GLN A 196 7.69 -14.46 1.46
CA GLN A 196 6.56 -13.87 2.15
C GLN A 196 5.35 -14.83 2.18
N PRO A 197 4.45 -14.73 3.19
CA PRO A 197 3.35 -15.68 3.38
C PRO A 197 2.23 -15.52 2.34
N SER A 198 2.08 -14.34 1.73
CA SER A 198 1.05 -14.07 0.71
C SER A 198 1.55 -13.10 -0.34
N GLY A 199 1.14 -13.33 -1.59
CA GLY A 199 1.59 -12.57 -2.75
C GLY A 199 3.04 -12.86 -3.14
N ASN A 200 3.61 -12.02 -3.99
CA ASN A 200 5.01 -12.05 -4.40
C ASN A 200 5.65 -10.69 -4.16
N GLY A 201 6.94 -10.67 -3.88
CA GLY A 201 7.67 -9.44 -3.65
C GLY A 201 9.12 -9.51 -4.09
N LEU A 202 9.59 -8.42 -4.65
CA LEU A 202 10.95 -8.20 -5.11
C LEU A 202 11.45 -6.88 -4.57
N TYR A 203 12.73 -6.80 -4.22
CA TYR A 203 13.37 -5.51 -3.99
C TYR A 203 14.74 -5.43 -4.66
N TYR A 204 15.19 -4.21 -4.87
CA TYR A 204 16.54 -3.89 -5.31
C TYR A 204 16.96 -2.53 -4.77
N ILE A 205 18.27 -2.27 -4.77
CA ILE A 205 18.83 -0.97 -4.41
C ILE A 205 19.52 -0.40 -5.65
N SER A 206 19.15 0.81 -6.02
CA SER A 206 19.73 1.56 -7.13
C SER A 206 19.71 3.05 -6.81
N GLN A 207 20.81 3.77 -7.12
CA GLN A 207 20.93 5.21 -6.95
C GLN A 207 20.57 5.68 -5.51
N ASP A 208 21.09 4.98 -4.49
CA ASP A 208 20.81 5.22 -3.09
C ASP A 208 19.32 5.16 -2.71
N LYS A 209 18.50 4.48 -3.52
CA LYS A 209 17.10 4.18 -3.24
C LYS A 209 16.87 2.69 -3.12
N LEU A 210 16.06 2.32 -2.15
CA LEU A 210 15.47 0.98 -2.06
C LEU A 210 14.11 1.03 -2.76
N ILE A 211 13.93 0.11 -3.71
CA ILE A 211 12.67 -0.09 -4.42
C ILE A 211 12.12 -1.45 -4.04
N LEU A 212 10.94 -1.47 -3.47
CA LEU A 212 10.18 -2.68 -3.17
C LEU A 212 8.97 -2.74 -4.11
N VAL A 213 8.81 -3.84 -4.81
CA VAL A 213 7.63 -4.12 -5.65
C VAL A 213 6.97 -5.38 -5.15
N THR A 214 5.70 -5.30 -4.78
CA THR A 214 4.96 -6.43 -4.21
C THR A 214 3.51 -6.44 -4.67
N GLY A 215 2.90 -7.62 -4.76
CA GLY A 215 1.52 -7.74 -5.21
C GLY A 215 1.00 -9.17 -5.21
N ASN A 216 -0.28 -9.32 -5.58
CA ASN A 216 -0.92 -10.61 -5.79
C ASN A 216 -0.84 -11.11 -7.25
N VAL A 217 0.22 -10.76 -7.93
CA VAL A 217 0.56 -11.18 -9.29
C VAL A 217 1.70 -12.18 -9.28
N SER A 218 1.98 -12.84 -10.40
CA SER A 218 3.09 -13.78 -10.49
C SER A 218 4.45 -13.08 -10.37
N GLU A 219 5.47 -13.83 -9.99
CA GLU A 219 6.86 -13.31 -9.95
C GLU A 219 7.32 -12.84 -11.32
N GLU A 220 6.94 -13.52 -12.40
CA GLU A 220 7.30 -13.16 -13.76
C GLU A 220 6.69 -11.80 -14.15
N GLU A 221 5.45 -11.54 -13.77
CA GLU A 221 4.80 -10.24 -13.97
C GLU A 221 5.51 -9.13 -13.17
N LEU A 222 5.88 -9.40 -11.89
CA LEU A 222 6.64 -8.45 -11.09
C LEU A 222 8.02 -8.15 -11.72
N LEU A 223 8.74 -9.17 -12.18
CA LEU A 223 10.03 -9.00 -12.87
C LEU A 223 9.87 -8.15 -14.13
N THR A 224 8.85 -8.43 -14.93
CA THR A 224 8.54 -7.67 -16.13
C THR A 224 8.22 -6.20 -15.82
N LEU A 225 7.45 -5.95 -14.78
CA LEU A 225 7.18 -4.60 -14.30
C LEU A 225 8.46 -3.90 -13.84
N VAL A 226 9.27 -4.56 -13.01
CA VAL A 226 10.55 -4.02 -12.51
C VAL A 226 11.50 -3.68 -13.65
N ASP A 227 11.57 -4.53 -14.70
CA ASP A 227 12.39 -4.28 -15.90
C ASP A 227 11.92 -3.06 -16.70
N SER A 228 10.66 -2.69 -16.57
CA SER A 228 10.09 -1.52 -17.23
C SER A 228 10.19 -0.23 -16.41
N LEU A 229 10.61 -0.28 -15.15
CA LEU A 229 10.75 0.92 -14.32
C LEU A 229 11.91 1.79 -14.82
N PRO A 230 11.74 3.12 -14.87
CA PRO A 230 12.84 4.03 -15.16
C PRO A 230 13.84 4.08 -13.99
N ASP A 231 14.95 4.79 -14.20
CA ASP A 231 15.93 5.05 -13.14
C ASP A 231 15.25 5.70 -11.92
N PRO A 232 15.45 5.16 -10.68
CA PRO A 232 14.85 5.71 -9.46
C PRO A 232 15.21 7.17 -9.15
N SER A 233 16.29 7.69 -9.73
CA SER A 233 16.64 9.11 -9.62
C SER A 233 15.85 10.03 -10.54
N SER A 234 15.07 9.46 -11.48
CA SER A 234 14.22 10.24 -12.37
C SER A 234 13.13 10.96 -11.60
N GLU A 235 12.91 12.24 -11.90
CA GLU A 235 11.81 13.03 -11.34
C GLU A 235 10.42 12.44 -11.67
N SER A 236 10.33 11.69 -12.76
CA SER A 236 9.10 11.05 -13.21
C SER A 236 8.89 9.64 -12.66
N PHE A 237 9.83 9.08 -11.89
CA PHE A 237 9.67 7.73 -11.35
C PHE A 237 8.31 7.56 -10.64
N PRO A 238 7.60 6.44 -10.87
CA PRO A 238 7.94 5.24 -11.63
C PRO A 238 7.56 5.30 -13.12
N PHE A 239 7.17 6.45 -13.63
CA PHE A 239 6.66 6.61 -14.98
C PHE A 239 7.76 7.07 -15.94
N HIS A 240 7.62 6.70 -17.22
CA HIS A 240 8.44 7.28 -18.25
C HIS A 240 7.91 8.68 -18.62
N ASN A 241 8.83 9.62 -18.84
CA ASN A 241 8.44 10.93 -19.35
C ASN A 241 7.69 10.76 -20.68
N SER A 242 6.45 11.23 -20.74
CA SER A 242 5.73 11.36 -22.01
C SER A 242 6.51 12.34 -22.89
N LYS A 243 7.05 11.84 -24.01
CA LYS A 243 7.67 12.67 -25.05
C LYS A 243 6.60 13.39 -25.84
#